data_cde81668cdfebe8dc496a0754d587428
#
_entry.id   cde81668cdfebe8dc496a0754d587428
#
_cell.length_a   1.000
_cell.length_b   1.000
_cell.length_c   1.000
_cell.angle_alpha   90.00
_cell.angle_beta   90.00
_cell.angle_gamma   90.00
#
_symmetry.space_group_name_H-M   'P 1'
#
loop_
_entity.id
_entity.type
_entity.pdbx_description
1 polymer ?
#
loop_
_entity_poly.entity_id
_entity_poly.type
_entity_poly.pdbx_seq_one_letter_code
_entity_poly.pdbx_strand_id
1 'polypeptide(L)'
;VTEKILFFFSALGVFNAGILSVYLVLFKPKRQLADYLLAILVFLLVIRVGVSCFQFFGSIPFEAVKLGLVANLLMGPAVWFYMKVMMGANARVVKQGLSHLCIWAVALGVSWFLFDQYTWDWRVRFVIHLGLSVYLVATALQWRKPLRSFLMKESASQEVRKGAVIFLSLIMICAGFAISLFTNYILGPMIFSVIFYGAFGYFLLGYQQEKKQSTFKKIEQEEAQKLHQKLTELMEAERLYRNPDLNLDLLAGKLSVSRHMLSQLLNDNLNKNFHQYINDYRIEEACLMLVENKHFSIEAVGTEVGFNSRSSFFTSFKRMKGMTPSNYRKQA
;
A
#
# COMPACT_ATOMS: atom_id res chain seq x y z
N VAL A 1 35.08 -25.96 -9.86
CA VAL A 1 34.82 -24.84 -8.90
C VAL A 1 33.59 -24.07 -9.33
N THR A 2 33.49 -23.68 -10.59
CA THR A 2 32.39 -22.84 -11.12
C THR A 2 31.01 -23.48 -10.90
N GLU A 3 30.83 -24.76 -11.18
CA GLU A 3 29.54 -25.45 -11.02
C GLU A 3 29.07 -25.51 -9.57
N LYS A 4 30.00 -25.73 -8.62
CA LYS A 4 29.68 -25.71 -7.19
C LYS A 4 29.20 -24.33 -6.73
N ILE A 5 29.84 -23.25 -7.22
CA ILE A 5 29.43 -21.87 -6.91
C ILE A 5 28.04 -21.60 -7.46
N LEU A 6 27.76 -22.00 -8.70
CA LEU A 6 26.44 -21.83 -9.32
C LEU A 6 25.34 -22.57 -8.56
N PHE A 7 25.64 -23.79 -8.10
CA PHE A 7 24.72 -24.54 -7.23
C PHE A 7 24.44 -23.83 -5.92
N PHE A 8 25.49 -23.43 -5.19
CA PHE A 8 25.31 -22.76 -3.90
C PHE A 8 24.50 -21.47 -4.04
N PHE A 9 24.76 -20.68 -5.06
CA PHE A 9 23.98 -19.47 -5.33
C PHE A 9 22.51 -19.79 -5.60
N SER A 10 22.23 -20.82 -6.42
CA SER A 10 20.88 -21.25 -6.72
C SER A 10 20.15 -21.84 -5.51
N ALA A 11 20.85 -22.70 -4.74
CA ALA A 11 20.32 -23.30 -3.51
C ALA A 11 20.03 -22.26 -2.43
N LEU A 12 20.87 -21.23 -2.29
CA LEU A 12 20.65 -20.12 -1.37
C LEU A 12 19.38 -19.33 -1.72
N GLY A 13 19.12 -19.10 -3.02
CA GLY A 13 17.87 -18.48 -3.48
C GLY A 13 16.64 -19.30 -3.12
N VAL A 14 16.69 -20.62 -3.33
CA VAL A 14 15.63 -21.54 -2.95
C VAL A 14 15.38 -21.55 -1.44
N PHE A 15 16.44 -21.62 -0.63
CA PHE A 15 16.38 -21.61 0.82
C PHE A 15 15.74 -20.30 1.35
N ASN A 16 16.19 -19.15 0.87
CA ASN A 16 15.64 -17.86 1.30
C ASN A 16 14.19 -17.66 0.84
N ALA A 17 13.82 -18.15 -0.35
CA ALA A 17 12.43 -18.18 -0.79
C ALA A 17 11.55 -19.07 0.11
N GLY A 18 12.08 -20.21 0.58
CA GLY A 18 11.42 -21.06 1.58
C GLY A 18 11.17 -20.34 2.89
N ILE A 19 12.18 -19.63 3.41
CA ILE A 19 12.03 -18.79 4.62
C ILE A 19 10.96 -17.71 4.40
N LEU A 20 10.96 -17.04 3.23
CA LEU A 20 9.93 -16.05 2.91
C LEU A 20 8.53 -16.65 2.90
N SER A 21 8.35 -17.84 2.32
CA SER A 21 7.06 -18.53 2.33
C SER A 21 6.57 -18.81 3.76
N VAL A 22 7.44 -19.34 4.61
CA VAL A 22 7.13 -19.61 6.03
C VAL A 22 6.82 -18.30 6.78
N TYR A 23 7.60 -17.24 6.55
CA TYR A 23 7.38 -15.92 7.16
C TYR A 23 5.99 -15.37 6.81
N LEU A 24 5.58 -15.44 5.55
CA LEU A 24 4.28 -14.93 5.10
C LEU A 24 3.12 -15.65 5.80
N VAL A 25 3.26 -16.94 6.09
CA VAL A 25 2.21 -17.75 6.72
C VAL A 25 2.22 -17.61 8.25
N LEU A 26 3.39 -17.60 8.90
CA LEU A 26 3.49 -17.74 10.36
C LEU A 26 3.81 -16.43 11.08
N PHE A 27 4.60 -15.54 10.49
CA PHE A 27 5.18 -14.41 11.22
C PHE A 27 4.70 -13.03 10.75
N LYS A 28 4.15 -12.90 9.53
CA LYS A 28 3.68 -11.60 9.05
C LYS A 28 2.49 -11.10 9.89
N PRO A 29 2.55 -9.89 10.49
CA PRO A 29 1.41 -9.31 11.18
C PRO A 29 0.30 -8.91 10.21
N LYS A 30 -0.98 -9.01 10.62
CA LYS A 30 -2.17 -8.62 9.83
C LYS A 30 -2.21 -9.25 8.43
N ARG A 31 -2.14 -10.59 8.40
CA ARG A 31 -2.16 -11.39 7.17
C ARG A 31 -3.48 -11.23 6.41
N GLN A 32 -3.36 -11.09 5.09
CA GLN A 32 -4.47 -11.06 4.14
C GLN A 32 -4.48 -12.33 3.29
N LEU A 33 -5.58 -12.60 2.58
CA LEU A 33 -5.66 -13.75 1.67
C LEU A 33 -4.55 -13.72 0.60
N ALA A 34 -4.19 -12.54 0.12
CA ALA A 34 -3.08 -12.36 -0.82
C ALA A 34 -1.74 -12.89 -0.30
N ASP A 35 -1.47 -12.76 1.01
CA ASP A 35 -0.22 -13.23 1.62
C ASP A 35 -0.13 -14.75 1.64
N TYR A 36 -1.24 -15.44 1.95
CA TYR A 36 -1.31 -16.90 1.89
C TYR A 36 -1.13 -17.42 0.47
N LEU A 37 -1.76 -16.76 -0.51
CA LEU A 37 -1.61 -17.14 -1.91
C LEU A 37 -0.20 -16.89 -2.44
N LEU A 38 0.43 -15.79 -2.04
CA LEU A 38 1.84 -15.52 -2.35
C LEU A 38 2.75 -16.56 -1.71
N ALA A 39 2.50 -16.94 -0.46
CA ALA A 39 3.26 -17.97 0.22
C ALA A 39 3.15 -19.33 -0.50
N ILE A 40 1.95 -19.73 -0.91
CA ILE A 40 1.73 -20.95 -1.71
C ILE A 40 2.52 -20.87 -3.03
N LEU A 41 2.47 -19.75 -3.71
CA LEU A 41 3.14 -19.53 -4.99
C LEU A 41 4.67 -19.61 -4.85
N VAL A 42 5.23 -18.96 -3.82
CA VAL A 42 6.66 -19.05 -3.50
C VAL A 42 7.04 -20.45 -3.10
N PHE A 43 6.22 -21.17 -2.34
CA PHE A 43 6.46 -22.56 -1.95
C PHE A 43 6.48 -23.52 -3.17
N LEU A 44 5.56 -23.36 -4.12
CA LEU A 44 5.58 -24.12 -5.38
C LEU A 44 6.86 -23.85 -6.18
N LEU A 45 7.33 -22.59 -6.21
CA LEU A 45 8.62 -22.25 -6.81
C LEU A 45 9.79 -22.92 -6.10
N VAL A 46 9.79 -22.94 -4.76
CA VAL A 46 10.83 -23.62 -3.95
C VAL A 46 10.93 -25.10 -4.33
N ILE A 47 9.79 -25.79 -4.41
CA ILE A 47 9.76 -27.19 -4.83
C ILE A 47 10.29 -27.35 -6.25
N ARG A 48 9.77 -26.56 -7.20
CA ARG A 48 10.13 -26.68 -8.63
C ARG A 48 11.60 -26.40 -8.87
N VAL A 49 12.13 -25.33 -8.29
CA VAL A 49 13.51 -24.89 -8.45
C VAL A 49 14.47 -25.81 -7.69
N GLY A 50 14.09 -26.22 -6.47
CA GLY A 50 14.85 -27.14 -5.64
C GLY A 50 15.09 -28.47 -6.34
N VAL A 51 14.05 -29.07 -6.92
CA VAL A 51 14.19 -30.29 -7.73
C VAL A 51 15.19 -30.09 -8.88
N SER A 52 15.14 -28.96 -9.58
CA SER A 52 16.07 -28.67 -10.67
C SER A 52 17.53 -28.47 -10.19
N CYS A 53 17.73 -27.87 -9.02
CA CYS A 53 19.06 -27.74 -8.42
C CYS A 53 19.67 -29.10 -8.11
N PHE A 54 18.91 -29.98 -7.47
CA PHE A 54 19.40 -31.33 -7.12
C PHE A 54 19.59 -32.21 -8.34
N GLN A 55 18.74 -32.12 -9.36
CA GLN A 55 18.87 -32.87 -10.59
C GLN A 55 20.14 -32.52 -11.38
N PHE A 56 20.66 -31.32 -11.24
CA PHE A 56 21.94 -30.91 -11.85
C PHE A 56 23.15 -31.62 -11.22
N PHE A 57 23.10 -31.91 -9.92
CA PHE A 57 24.23 -32.50 -9.17
C PHE A 57 24.24 -34.02 -9.08
N GLY A 58 23.13 -34.67 -9.35
CA GLY A 58 23.05 -36.13 -9.27
C GLY A 58 21.69 -36.68 -9.68
N SER A 59 21.60 -38.02 -9.70
CA SER A 59 20.33 -38.71 -9.92
C SER A 59 19.44 -38.54 -8.67
N ILE A 60 18.29 -37.91 -8.84
CA ILE A 60 17.24 -37.86 -7.81
C ILE A 60 16.16 -38.90 -8.11
N PRO A 61 15.47 -39.41 -7.09
CA PRO A 61 14.36 -40.32 -7.27
C PRO A 61 13.32 -39.73 -8.22
N PHE A 62 12.74 -40.58 -9.06
CA PHE A 62 11.73 -40.15 -10.03
C PHE A 62 10.52 -39.47 -9.36
N GLU A 63 10.15 -39.88 -8.16
CA GLU A 63 9.09 -39.26 -7.37
C GLU A 63 9.39 -37.78 -7.04
N ALA A 64 10.63 -37.45 -6.80
CA ALA A 64 11.03 -36.02 -6.60
C ALA A 64 10.88 -35.20 -7.89
N VAL A 65 11.19 -35.81 -9.06
CA VAL A 65 10.97 -35.16 -10.37
C VAL A 65 9.47 -34.91 -10.58
N LYS A 66 8.62 -35.90 -10.31
CA LYS A 66 7.16 -35.76 -10.36
C LYS A 66 6.68 -34.60 -9.50
N LEU A 67 7.19 -34.48 -8.26
CA LEU A 67 6.82 -33.40 -7.33
C LEU A 67 7.14 -32.03 -7.92
N GLY A 68 8.30 -31.87 -8.57
CA GLY A 68 8.67 -30.62 -9.25
C GLY A 68 7.74 -30.26 -10.42
N LEU A 69 7.25 -31.26 -11.15
CA LEU A 69 6.33 -31.07 -12.27
C LEU A 69 4.90 -30.74 -11.78
N VAL A 70 4.46 -31.40 -10.72
CA VAL A 70 3.22 -31.07 -10.00
C VAL A 70 3.22 -29.62 -9.53
N ALA A 71 4.32 -29.20 -8.90
CA ALA A 71 4.46 -27.82 -8.46
C ALA A 71 4.36 -26.83 -9.64
N ASN A 72 4.99 -27.14 -10.77
CA ASN A 72 4.91 -26.30 -11.97
C ASN A 72 3.47 -26.18 -12.52
N LEU A 73 2.70 -27.25 -12.49
CA LEU A 73 1.32 -27.28 -12.97
C LEU A 73 0.38 -26.48 -12.08
N LEU A 74 0.55 -26.57 -10.76
CA LEU A 74 -0.24 -25.82 -9.77
C LEU A 74 0.09 -24.31 -9.77
N MET A 75 1.27 -23.91 -10.26
CA MET A 75 1.65 -22.50 -10.32
C MET A 75 0.68 -21.67 -11.18
N GLY A 76 0.19 -22.21 -12.31
CA GLY A 76 -0.73 -21.50 -13.20
C GLY A 76 -2.00 -21.02 -12.51
N PRO A 77 -2.82 -21.92 -11.95
CA PRO A 77 -3.99 -21.56 -11.15
C PRO A 77 -3.66 -20.64 -9.96
N ALA A 78 -2.55 -20.89 -9.27
CA ALA A 78 -2.14 -20.08 -8.11
C ALA A 78 -1.83 -18.63 -8.49
N VAL A 79 -1.09 -18.40 -9.59
CA VAL A 79 -0.82 -17.07 -10.14
C VAL A 79 -2.11 -16.35 -10.50
N TRP A 80 -2.98 -17.02 -11.27
CA TRP A 80 -4.24 -16.46 -11.72
C TRP A 80 -5.11 -16.03 -10.53
N PHE A 81 -5.19 -16.89 -9.50
CA PHE A 81 -5.98 -16.60 -8.32
C PHE A 81 -5.37 -15.47 -7.47
N TYR A 82 -4.05 -15.50 -7.25
CA TYR A 82 -3.35 -14.43 -6.56
C TYR A 82 -3.59 -13.06 -7.22
N MET A 83 -3.42 -12.98 -8.54
CA MET A 83 -3.61 -11.73 -9.27
C MET A 83 -5.07 -11.24 -9.26
N LYS A 84 -6.04 -12.15 -9.23
CA LYS A 84 -7.46 -11.77 -9.03
C LYS A 84 -7.73 -11.19 -7.64
N VAL A 85 -7.15 -11.77 -6.60
CA VAL A 85 -7.28 -11.25 -5.23
C VAL A 85 -6.65 -9.87 -5.12
N MET A 86 -5.52 -9.62 -5.77
CA MET A 86 -4.88 -8.30 -5.85
C MET A 86 -5.74 -7.23 -6.56
N MET A 87 -6.72 -7.64 -7.38
CA MET A 87 -7.69 -6.74 -8.02
C MET A 87 -8.95 -6.47 -7.17
N GLY A 88 -8.99 -6.89 -5.91
CA GLY A 88 -10.14 -6.72 -5.04
C GLY A 88 -11.20 -7.83 -5.21
N ALA A 89 -10.78 -9.08 -5.12
CA ALA A 89 -11.65 -10.24 -5.26
C ALA A 89 -12.74 -10.32 -4.18
N ASN A 90 -13.94 -10.67 -4.63
CA ASN A 90 -15.06 -11.01 -3.77
C ASN A 90 -15.13 -12.54 -3.50
N ALA A 91 -16.07 -12.97 -2.65
CA ALA A 91 -16.26 -14.37 -2.28
C ALA A 91 -16.48 -15.31 -3.47
N ARG A 92 -17.07 -14.83 -4.58
CA ARG A 92 -17.28 -15.61 -5.81
C ARG A 92 -15.94 -15.99 -6.46
N VAL A 93 -14.98 -15.04 -6.49
CA VAL A 93 -13.63 -15.28 -7.05
C VAL A 93 -12.86 -16.28 -6.20
N VAL A 94 -13.00 -16.22 -4.87
CA VAL A 94 -12.40 -17.20 -3.96
C VAL A 94 -12.93 -18.62 -4.27
N LYS A 95 -14.25 -18.77 -4.43
CA LYS A 95 -14.87 -20.05 -4.78
C LYS A 95 -14.40 -20.57 -6.13
N GLN A 96 -14.31 -19.72 -7.15
CA GLN A 96 -13.77 -20.09 -8.46
C GLN A 96 -12.30 -20.53 -8.39
N GLY A 97 -11.45 -19.80 -7.64
CA GLY A 97 -10.05 -20.18 -7.46
C GLY A 97 -9.88 -21.53 -6.80
N LEU A 98 -10.65 -21.82 -5.76
CA LEU A 98 -10.66 -23.11 -5.10
C LEU A 98 -11.12 -24.25 -6.02
N SER A 99 -12.17 -24.06 -6.85
CA SER A 99 -12.61 -25.06 -7.82
C SER A 99 -11.54 -25.39 -8.86
N HIS A 100 -10.82 -24.39 -9.37
CA HIS A 100 -9.68 -24.61 -10.26
C HIS A 100 -8.56 -25.42 -9.58
N LEU A 101 -8.20 -25.09 -8.35
CA LEU A 101 -7.18 -25.84 -7.60
C LEU A 101 -7.61 -27.30 -7.36
N CYS A 102 -8.87 -27.53 -7.03
CA CYS A 102 -9.41 -28.89 -6.86
C CYS A 102 -9.35 -29.73 -8.15
N ILE A 103 -9.75 -29.11 -9.30
CA ILE A 103 -9.70 -29.80 -10.61
C ILE A 103 -8.25 -30.22 -10.92
N TRP A 104 -7.29 -29.34 -10.72
CA TRP A 104 -5.88 -29.65 -10.97
C TRP A 104 -5.32 -30.64 -9.97
N ALA A 105 -5.72 -30.59 -8.69
CA ALA A 105 -5.31 -31.59 -7.70
C ALA A 105 -5.80 -33.00 -8.06
N VAL A 106 -7.04 -33.14 -8.52
CA VAL A 106 -7.58 -34.41 -9.02
C VAL A 106 -6.82 -34.88 -10.25
N ALA A 107 -6.62 -34.01 -11.25
CA ALA A 107 -5.86 -34.35 -12.46
C ALA A 107 -4.43 -34.82 -12.13
N LEU A 108 -3.78 -34.20 -11.15
CA LEU A 108 -2.47 -34.60 -10.66
C LEU A 108 -2.48 -35.92 -9.92
N GLY A 109 -3.48 -36.15 -9.07
CA GLY A 109 -3.66 -37.45 -8.40
C GLY A 109 -3.79 -38.59 -9.41
N VAL A 110 -4.61 -38.41 -10.44
CA VAL A 110 -4.76 -39.37 -11.52
C VAL A 110 -3.45 -39.54 -12.30
N SER A 111 -2.77 -38.45 -12.66
CA SER A 111 -1.51 -38.52 -13.41
C SER A 111 -0.38 -39.16 -12.62
N TRP A 112 -0.37 -39.01 -11.28
CA TRP A 112 0.62 -39.63 -10.41
C TRP A 112 0.64 -41.15 -10.50
N PHE A 113 -0.54 -41.76 -10.65
CA PHE A 113 -0.69 -43.22 -10.77
C PHE A 113 -0.57 -43.75 -12.22
N LEU A 114 -0.90 -42.91 -13.21
CA LEU A 114 -0.90 -43.34 -14.63
C LEU A 114 0.48 -43.22 -15.30
N PHE A 115 1.35 -42.30 -14.83
CA PHE A 115 2.62 -42.06 -15.46
C PHE A 115 3.80 -42.65 -14.68
N ASP A 116 4.60 -43.47 -15.34
CA ASP A 116 5.88 -43.98 -14.88
C ASP A 116 7.06 -43.25 -15.49
N GLN A 117 8.29 -43.69 -15.18
CA GLN A 117 9.50 -43.01 -15.67
C GLN A 117 9.67 -43.08 -17.20
N TYR A 118 9.06 -44.04 -17.86
CA TYR A 118 9.16 -44.27 -19.32
C TYR A 118 8.19 -43.35 -20.09
N THR A 119 7.07 -42.94 -19.48
CA THR A 119 6.09 -42.05 -20.08
C THR A 119 6.39 -40.59 -19.89
N TRP A 120 7.33 -40.26 -18.96
CA TRP A 120 7.77 -38.88 -18.69
C TRP A 120 8.84 -38.38 -19.68
N ASP A 121 8.48 -38.32 -20.97
CA ASP A 121 9.32 -37.78 -22.01
C ASP A 121 9.22 -36.24 -22.12
N TRP A 122 9.93 -35.67 -23.10
CA TRP A 122 9.91 -34.23 -23.36
C TRP A 122 8.51 -33.70 -23.69
N ARG A 123 7.59 -34.53 -24.23
CA ARG A 123 6.23 -34.13 -24.60
C ARG A 123 5.38 -33.83 -23.38
N VAL A 124 5.47 -34.65 -22.34
CA VAL A 124 4.77 -34.37 -21.06
C VAL A 124 5.27 -33.10 -20.42
N ARG A 125 6.58 -32.90 -20.39
CA ARG A 125 7.17 -31.64 -19.89
C ARG A 125 6.70 -30.43 -20.69
N PHE A 126 6.64 -30.53 -22.03
CA PHE A 126 6.13 -29.48 -22.90
C PHE A 126 4.68 -29.13 -22.61
N VAL A 127 3.80 -30.13 -22.47
CA VAL A 127 2.37 -29.93 -22.13
C VAL A 127 2.20 -29.21 -20.79
N ILE A 128 3.00 -29.57 -19.78
CA ILE A 128 2.97 -28.91 -18.47
C ILE A 128 3.36 -27.43 -18.58
N HIS A 129 4.42 -27.12 -19.32
CA HIS A 129 4.85 -25.73 -19.55
C HIS A 129 3.83 -24.96 -20.40
N LEU A 130 3.19 -25.61 -21.36
CA LEU A 130 2.10 -25.02 -22.15
C LEU A 130 0.91 -24.65 -21.25
N GLY A 131 0.51 -25.55 -20.34
CA GLY A 131 -0.55 -25.29 -19.37
C GLY A 131 -0.28 -24.06 -18.49
N LEU A 132 0.94 -23.95 -17.96
CA LEU A 132 1.37 -22.75 -17.20
C LEU A 132 1.33 -21.49 -18.07
N SER A 133 1.81 -21.57 -19.32
CA SER A 133 1.82 -20.45 -20.26
C SER A 133 0.42 -19.93 -20.57
N VAL A 134 -0.57 -20.80 -20.72
CA VAL A 134 -1.99 -20.43 -20.92
C VAL A 134 -2.50 -19.61 -19.73
N TYR A 135 -2.20 -20.03 -18.49
CA TYR A 135 -2.58 -19.25 -17.31
C TYR A 135 -1.87 -17.88 -17.23
N LEU A 136 -0.58 -17.80 -17.58
CA LEU A 136 0.15 -16.55 -17.61
C LEU A 136 -0.43 -15.58 -18.65
N VAL A 137 -0.76 -16.07 -19.86
CA VAL A 137 -1.40 -15.25 -20.91
C VAL A 137 -2.79 -14.79 -20.45
N ALA A 138 -3.62 -15.69 -19.94
CA ALA A 138 -4.95 -15.34 -19.42
C ALA A 138 -4.88 -14.28 -18.31
N THR A 139 -3.89 -14.41 -17.42
CA THR A 139 -3.63 -13.41 -16.36
C THR A 139 -3.16 -12.08 -16.94
N ALA A 140 -2.25 -12.09 -17.90
CA ALA A 140 -1.78 -10.87 -18.58
C ALA A 140 -2.91 -10.11 -19.28
N LEU A 141 -3.82 -10.83 -19.95
CA LEU A 141 -5.00 -10.24 -20.60
C LEU A 141 -5.95 -9.59 -19.60
N GLN A 142 -6.18 -10.22 -18.45
CA GLN A 142 -6.99 -9.65 -17.37
C GLN A 142 -6.33 -8.43 -16.74
N TRP A 143 -5.01 -8.48 -16.56
CA TRP A 143 -4.20 -7.43 -15.93
C TRP A 143 -3.68 -6.38 -16.90
N ARG A 144 -4.09 -6.39 -18.17
CA ARG A 144 -3.57 -5.51 -19.23
C ARG A 144 -3.57 -4.02 -18.87
N LYS A 145 -4.65 -3.53 -18.22
CA LYS A 145 -4.75 -2.11 -17.81
C LYS A 145 -3.81 -1.79 -16.65
N PRO A 146 -3.83 -2.50 -15.50
CA PRO A 146 -2.87 -2.29 -14.42
C PRO A 146 -1.42 -2.43 -14.86
N LEU A 147 -1.11 -3.43 -15.68
CA LEU A 147 0.24 -3.68 -16.18
C LEU A 147 0.72 -2.55 -17.10
N ARG A 148 -0.14 -2.05 -17.98
CA ARG A 148 0.16 -0.88 -18.84
C ARG A 148 0.44 0.36 -17.99
N SER A 149 -0.39 0.67 -17.00
CA SER A 149 -0.20 1.79 -16.08
C SER A 149 1.15 1.71 -15.36
N PHE A 150 1.55 0.52 -14.91
CA PHE A 150 2.86 0.30 -14.30
C PHE A 150 4.02 0.54 -15.28
N LEU A 151 3.94 -0.04 -16.50
CA LEU A 151 5.00 0.06 -17.51
C LEU A 151 5.16 1.48 -18.07
N MET A 152 4.06 2.23 -18.20
CA MET A 152 4.07 3.62 -18.67
C MET A 152 4.39 4.64 -17.57
N LYS A 153 4.73 4.20 -16.36
CA LYS A 153 5.00 5.04 -15.19
C LYS A 153 3.86 6.01 -14.85
N GLU A 154 2.63 5.67 -15.23
CA GLU A 154 1.44 6.38 -14.81
C GLU A 154 1.27 6.25 -13.29
N SER A 155 0.35 7.05 -12.70
CA SER A 155 0.07 7.02 -11.25
C SER A 155 -0.58 5.69 -10.82
N ALA A 156 0.20 4.62 -10.81
CA ALA A 156 -0.23 3.30 -10.38
C ALA A 156 -0.23 3.22 -8.85
N SER A 157 -1.29 2.64 -8.27
CA SER A 157 -1.35 2.37 -6.85
C SER A 157 -0.23 1.42 -6.42
N GLN A 158 0.12 1.45 -5.13
CA GLN A 158 1.16 0.59 -4.58
C GLN A 158 0.86 -0.90 -4.75
N GLU A 159 -0.40 -1.31 -4.60
CA GLU A 159 -0.85 -2.68 -4.81
C GLU A 159 -0.63 -3.12 -6.27
N VAL A 160 -0.92 -2.25 -7.23
CA VAL A 160 -0.66 -2.51 -8.65
C VAL A 160 0.83 -2.68 -8.90
N ARG A 161 1.69 -1.84 -8.30
CA ARG A 161 3.16 -1.96 -8.44
C ARG A 161 3.67 -3.29 -7.87
N LYS A 162 3.23 -3.67 -6.67
CA LYS A 162 3.58 -4.95 -6.03
C LYS A 162 3.15 -6.13 -6.91
N GLY A 163 1.91 -6.14 -7.36
CA GLY A 163 1.38 -7.19 -8.25
C GLY A 163 2.14 -7.28 -9.57
N ALA A 164 2.45 -6.15 -10.20
CA ALA A 164 3.19 -6.10 -11.46
C ALA A 164 4.61 -6.67 -11.33
N VAL A 165 5.35 -6.30 -10.28
CA VAL A 165 6.70 -6.83 -10.03
C VAL A 165 6.66 -8.35 -9.84
N ILE A 166 5.74 -8.86 -9.02
CA ILE A 166 5.59 -10.31 -8.79
C ILE A 166 5.23 -11.02 -10.10
N PHE A 167 4.27 -10.50 -10.86
CA PHE A 167 3.83 -11.12 -12.11
C PHE A 167 4.94 -11.14 -13.17
N LEU A 168 5.64 -10.02 -13.37
CA LEU A 168 6.77 -9.95 -14.30
C LEU A 168 7.93 -10.87 -13.88
N SER A 169 8.22 -10.94 -12.58
CA SER A 169 9.22 -11.88 -12.05
C SER A 169 8.86 -13.32 -12.37
N LEU A 170 7.59 -13.71 -12.24
CA LEU A 170 7.12 -15.04 -12.61
C LEU A 170 7.26 -15.34 -14.10
N ILE A 171 6.88 -14.39 -14.96
CA ILE A 171 7.08 -14.53 -16.42
C ILE A 171 8.55 -14.75 -16.74
N MET A 172 9.46 -13.96 -16.16
CA MET A 172 10.89 -14.10 -16.40
C MET A 172 11.44 -15.44 -15.90
N ILE A 173 11.00 -15.92 -14.74
CA ILE A 173 11.38 -17.23 -14.20
C ILE A 173 10.88 -18.34 -15.13
N CYS A 174 9.62 -18.28 -15.59
CA CYS A 174 9.06 -19.27 -16.51
C CYS A 174 9.80 -19.26 -17.85
N ALA A 175 10.16 -18.11 -18.40
CA ALA A 175 10.97 -18.00 -19.60
C ALA A 175 12.36 -18.62 -19.41
N GLY A 176 12.99 -18.37 -18.26
CA GLY A 176 14.28 -18.97 -17.91
C GLY A 176 14.22 -20.52 -17.86
N PHE A 177 13.16 -21.06 -17.29
CA PHE A 177 12.93 -22.51 -17.31
C PHE A 177 12.62 -23.06 -18.70
N ALA A 178 11.89 -22.34 -19.54
CA ALA A 178 11.67 -22.72 -20.94
C ALA A 178 12.96 -22.77 -21.74
N ILE A 179 13.85 -21.79 -21.56
CA ILE A 179 15.17 -21.77 -22.17
C ILE A 179 16.03 -22.94 -21.67
N SER A 180 15.93 -23.27 -20.38
CA SER A 180 16.70 -24.37 -19.78
C SER A 180 16.32 -25.76 -20.32
N LEU A 181 15.19 -25.91 -21.03
CA LEU A 181 14.83 -27.13 -21.73
C LEU A 181 15.78 -27.42 -22.92
N PHE A 182 16.37 -26.36 -23.49
CA PHE A 182 17.26 -26.44 -24.65
C PHE A 182 18.75 -26.21 -24.29
N THR A 183 19.03 -25.91 -23.02
CA THR A 183 20.38 -25.59 -22.53
C THR A 183 20.69 -26.38 -21.25
N ASN A 184 21.62 -25.93 -20.45
CA ASN A 184 21.97 -26.55 -19.18
C ASN A 184 20.91 -26.34 -18.11
N TYR A 185 20.52 -27.40 -17.41
CA TYR A 185 19.51 -27.40 -16.35
C TYR A 185 19.72 -26.39 -15.23
N ILE A 186 20.96 -25.98 -14.97
CA ILE A 186 21.31 -25.02 -13.91
C ILE A 186 20.87 -23.58 -14.24
N LEU A 187 20.62 -23.26 -15.51
CA LEU A 187 20.27 -21.90 -15.93
C LEU A 187 18.95 -21.43 -15.32
N GLY A 188 17.93 -22.30 -15.26
CA GLY A 188 16.64 -21.99 -14.66
C GLY A 188 16.74 -21.59 -13.16
N PRO A 189 17.36 -22.41 -12.30
CA PRO A 189 17.63 -22.07 -10.90
C PRO A 189 18.46 -20.78 -10.70
N MET A 190 19.44 -20.52 -11.55
CA MET A 190 20.22 -19.28 -11.50
C MET A 190 19.35 -18.04 -11.79
N ILE A 191 18.59 -18.09 -12.88
CA ILE A 191 17.67 -17.02 -13.26
C ILE A 191 16.67 -16.77 -12.14
N PHE A 192 16.13 -17.84 -11.55
CA PHE A 192 15.26 -17.72 -10.38
C PHE A 192 15.93 -16.93 -9.25
N SER A 193 17.15 -17.29 -8.86
CA SER A 193 17.84 -16.65 -7.74
C SER A 193 18.12 -15.16 -7.99
N VAL A 194 18.55 -14.81 -9.20
CA VAL A 194 18.77 -13.41 -9.60
C VAL A 194 17.47 -12.61 -9.51
N ILE A 195 16.38 -13.13 -10.07
CA ILE A 195 15.08 -12.46 -10.06
C ILE A 195 14.52 -12.37 -8.65
N PHE A 196 14.63 -13.44 -7.85
CA PHE A 196 14.19 -13.46 -6.47
C PHE A 196 14.88 -12.37 -5.64
N TYR A 197 16.21 -12.27 -5.70
CA TYR A 197 16.95 -11.24 -4.96
C TYR A 197 16.67 -9.83 -5.49
N GLY A 198 16.48 -9.67 -6.80
CA GLY A 198 16.08 -8.39 -7.40
C GLY A 198 14.69 -7.92 -6.90
N ALA A 199 13.71 -8.81 -6.94
CA ALA A 199 12.38 -8.53 -6.42
C ALA A 199 12.38 -8.27 -4.90
N PHE A 200 13.11 -9.09 -4.15
CA PHE A 200 13.26 -8.92 -2.70
C PHE A 200 13.89 -7.57 -2.34
N GLY A 201 14.95 -7.18 -3.05
CA GLY A 201 15.59 -5.86 -2.90
C GLY A 201 14.62 -4.71 -3.21
N TYR A 202 13.84 -4.82 -4.29
CA TYR A 202 12.81 -3.84 -4.61
C TYR A 202 11.78 -3.67 -3.47
N PHE A 203 11.29 -4.78 -2.90
CA PHE A 203 10.34 -4.72 -1.78
C PHE A 203 10.97 -4.18 -0.50
N LEU A 204 12.22 -4.52 -0.20
CA LEU A 204 12.95 -3.97 0.96
C LEU A 204 13.12 -2.45 0.87
N LEU A 205 13.56 -1.95 -0.30
CA LEU A 205 13.73 -0.51 -0.52
C LEU A 205 12.39 0.22 -0.44
N GLY A 206 11.34 -0.33 -1.05
CA GLY A 206 9.98 0.21 -0.95
C GLY A 206 9.47 0.28 0.50
N TYR A 207 9.67 -0.77 1.27
CA TYR A 207 9.29 -0.81 2.69
C TYR A 207 10.03 0.24 3.53
N GLN A 208 11.34 0.42 3.30
CA GLN A 208 12.12 1.43 4.01
C GLN A 208 11.64 2.85 3.68
N GLN A 209 11.31 3.14 2.41
CA GLN A 209 10.77 4.43 2.00
C GLN A 209 9.40 4.70 2.65
N GLU A 210 8.50 3.72 2.65
CA GLU A 210 7.19 3.83 3.31
C GLU A 210 7.31 4.10 4.81
N LYS A 211 8.19 3.36 5.49
CA LYS A 211 8.44 3.54 6.92
C LYS A 211 8.97 4.95 7.22
N LYS A 212 9.92 5.44 6.42
CA LYS A 212 10.49 6.79 6.56
C LYS A 212 9.41 7.86 6.35
N GLN A 213 8.58 7.72 5.31
CA GLN A 213 7.49 8.65 5.01
C GLN A 213 6.39 8.63 6.08
N SER A 214 6.01 7.45 6.57
CA SER A 214 5.04 7.28 7.66
C SER A 214 5.54 7.91 8.97
N THR A 215 6.81 7.73 9.31
CA THR A 215 7.42 8.34 10.50
C THR A 215 7.45 9.86 10.38
N PHE A 216 7.84 10.39 9.22
CA PHE A 216 7.86 11.82 8.96
C PHE A 216 6.45 12.44 9.09
N LYS A 217 5.46 11.83 8.46
CA LYS A 217 4.05 12.29 8.54
C LYS A 217 3.48 12.25 9.96
N LYS A 218 3.89 11.26 10.77
CA LYS A 218 3.47 11.18 12.18
C LYS A 218 4.08 12.30 13.02
N ILE A 219 5.35 12.60 12.84
CA ILE A 219 6.04 13.71 13.53
C ILE A 219 5.38 15.05 13.15
N GLU A 220 5.11 15.24 11.85
CA GLU A 220 4.42 16.44 11.36
C GLU A 220 3.03 16.63 11.99
N GLN A 221 2.26 15.56 12.16
CA GLN A 221 0.96 15.59 12.84
C GLN A 221 1.07 15.92 14.34
N GLU A 222 2.03 15.34 15.04
CA GLU A 222 2.28 15.62 16.46
C GLU A 222 2.72 17.07 16.69
N GLU A 223 3.56 17.60 15.81
CA GLU A 223 3.97 19.02 15.85
C GLU A 223 2.79 19.96 15.57
N ALA A 224 1.95 19.65 14.59
CA ALA A 224 0.75 20.41 14.29
C ALA A 224 -0.25 20.41 15.47
N GLN A 225 -0.42 19.27 16.15
CA GLN A 225 -1.27 19.19 17.34
C GLN A 225 -0.72 20.05 18.49
N LYS A 226 0.57 19.98 18.77
CA LYS A 226 1.23 20.81 19.80
C LYS A 226 1.11 22.30 19.49
N LEU A 227 1.28 22.67 18.24
CA LEU A 227 1.16 24.06 17.80
C LEU A 227 -0.30 24.55 17.92
N HIS A 228 -1.27 23.70 17.54
CA HIS A 228 -2.69 24.02 17.69
C HIS A 228 -3.08 24.21 19.18
N GLN A 229 -2.59 23.35 20.07
CA GLN A 229 -2.82 23.48 21.51
C GLN A 229 -2.26 24.81 22.03
N LYS A 230 -1.01 25.14 21.72
CA LYS A 230 -0.40 26.44 22.10
C LYS A 230 -1.16 27.64 21.54
N LEU A 231 -1.63 27.54 20.29
CA LEU A 231 -2.44 28.58 19.67
C LEU A 231 -3.76 28.79 20.41
N THR A 232 -4.45 27.72 20.80
CA THR A 232 -5.70 27.77 21.57
C THR A 232 -5.46 28.38 22.96
N GLU A 233 -4.45 27.89 23.68
CA GLU A 233 -4.08 28.41 25.01
C GLU A 233 -3.76 29.92 24.95
N LEU A 234 -3.03 30.36 23.92
CA LEU A 234 -2.70 31.79 23.74
C LEU A 234 -3.93 32.64 23.45
N MET A 235 -4.87 32.13 22.64
CA MET A 235 -6.12 32.82 22.34
C MET A 235 -7.01 32.93 23.58
N GLU A 236 -7.14 31.87 24.39
CA GLU A 236 -7.98 31.85 25.59
C GLU A 236 -7.37 32.67 26.74
N ALA A 237 -6.05 32.53 26.99
CA ALA A 237 -5.39 33.21 28.10
C ALA A 237 -5.19 34.73 27.87
N GLU A 238 -4.67 35.10 26.66
CA GLU A 238 -4.35 36.49 26.36
C GLU A 238 -5.47 37.22 25.62
N ARG A 239 -6.51 36.56 25.17
CA ARG A 239 -7.62 37.13 24.36
C ARG A 239 -7.14 38.00 23.22
N LEU A 240 -6.08 37.52 22.55
CA LEU A 240 -5.42 38.29 21.48
C LEU A 240 -6.33 38.71 20.34
N TYR A 241 -7.42 37.97 20.12
CA TYR A 241 -8.43 38.30 19.11
C TYR A 241 -9.11 39.65 19.35
N ARG A 242 -9.10 40.19 20.57
CA ARG A 242 -9.61 41.54 20.87
C ARG A 242 -8.74 42.67 20.30
N ASN A 243 -7.47 42.37 19.99
CA ASN A 243 -6.62 43.39 19.35
C ASN A 243 -7.08 43.57 17.88
N PRO A 244 -7.54 44.77 17.50
CA PRO A 244 -7.99 45.05 16.13
C PRO A 244 -6.87 44.96 15.10
N ASP A 245 -5.60 45.20 15.50
CA ASP A 245 -4.42 45.18 14.64
C ASP A 245 -3.75 43.77 14.58
N LEU A 246 -4.36 42.76 15.20
CA LEU A 246 -3.82 41.39 15.16
C LEU A 246 -3.74 40.91 13.73
N ASN A 247 -2.54 40.52 13.33
CA ASN A 247 -2.27 39.92 12.02
C ASN A 247 -1.50 38.63 12.16
N LEU A 248 -1.37 37.89 11.04
CA LEU A 248 -0.75 36.57 11.02
C LEU A 248 0.73 36.63 11.47
N ASP A 249 1.44 37.70 11.16
CA ASP A 249 2.87 37.85 11.50
C ASP A 249 3.06 38.05 13.00
N LEU A 250 2.24 38.88 13.64
CA LEU A 250 2.24 39.07 15.10
C LEU A 250 1.91 37.78 15.84
N LEU A 251 0.92 37.07 15.37
CA LEU A 251 0.51 35.79 15.99
C LEU A 251 1.57 34.71 15.82
N ALA A 252 2.19 34.62 14.65
CA ALA A 252 3.29 33.67 14.37
C ALA A 252 4.53 34.01 15.26
N GLY A 253 4.83 35.28 15.44
CA GLY A 253 5.90 35.73 16.34
C GLY A 253 5.66 35.34 17.80
N LYS A 254 4.43 35.50 18.31
CA LYS A 254 4.08 35.05 19.67
C LYS A 254 4.20 33.53 19.87
N LEU A 255 3.87 32.75 18.85
CA LEU A 255 4.01 31.29 18.85
C LEU A 255 5.46 30.82 18.57
N SER A 256 6.38 31.74 18.23
CA SER A 256 7.76 31.45 17.82
C SER A 256 7.83 30.48 16.62
N VAL A 257 6.93 30.64 15.65
CA VAL A 257 6.89 29.88 14.40
C VAL A 257 6.92 30.82 13.18
N SER A 258 7.19 30.25 12.00
CA SER A 258 7.11 31.01 10.77
C SER A 258 5.65 31.30 10.39
N ARG A 259 5.44 32.46 9.71
CA ARG A 259 4.13 32.79 9.11
C ARG A 259 3.57 31.68 8.24
N HIS A 260 4.45 31.01 7.46
CA HIS A 260 4.07 29.90 6.58
C HIS A 260 3.53 28.70 7.37
N MET A 261 4.22 28.32 8.46
CA MET A 261 3.83 27.21 9.32
C MET A 261 2.47 27.46 9.99
N LEU A 262 2.24 28.68 10.51
CA LEU A 262 0.95 29.04 11.09
C LEU A 262 -0.17 29.06 10.04
N SER A 263 0.09 29.62 8.86
CA SER A 263 -0.87 29.61 7.75
C SER A 263 -1.24 28.19 7.32
N GLN A 264 -0.26 27.30 7.25
CA GLN A 264 -0.47 25.89 6.91
C GLN A 264 -1.29 25.17 7.98
N LEU A 265 -0.99 25.37 9.27
CA LEU A 265 -1.79 24.84 10.38
C LEU A 265 -3.27 25.25 10.24
N LEU A 266 -3.53 26.54 10.03
CA LEU A 266 -4.89 27.05 9.93
C LEU A 266 -5.64 26.49 8.71
N ASN A 267 -5.00 26.49 7.53
CA ASN A 267 -5.65 26.05 6.28
C ASN A 267 -5.78 24.52 6.18
N ASP A 268 -4.69 23.78 6.44
CA ASP A 268 -4.65 22.33 6.17
C ASP A 268 -5.21 21.49 7.32
N ASN A 269 -5.03 21.94 8.58
CA ASN A 269 -5.48 21.19 9.75
C ASN A 269 -6.82 21.68 10.28
N LEU A 270 -7.09 23.00 10.25
CA LEU A 270 -8.32 23.59 10.80
C LEU A 270 -9.34 24.02 9.73
N ASN A 271 -8.98 23.91 8.42
CA ASN A 271 -9.82 24.34 7.31
C ASN A 271 -10.36 25.78 7.44
N LYS A 272 -9.56 26.69 8.01
CA LYS A 272 -9.91 28.10 8.21
C LYS A 272 -8.74 29.00 7.77
N ASN A 273 -9.05 30.11 7.11
CA ASN A 273 -8.03 31.15 6.96
C ASN A 273 -7.88 31.95 8.27
N PHE A 274 -6.81 32.76 8.37
CA PHE A 274 -6.50 33.55 9.57
C PHE A 274 -7.70 34.41 10.01
N HIS A 275 -8.32 35.15 9.08
CA HIS A 275 -9.45 36.02 9.41
C HIS A 275 -10.68 35.25 9.90
N GLN A 276 -10.95 34.08 9.33
CA GLN A 276 -12.03 33.21 9.80
C GLN A 276 -11.74 32.72 11.22
N TYR A 277 -10.52 32.25 11.48
CA TYR A 277 -10.13 31.73 12.79
C TYR A 277 -10.29 32.80 13.89
N ILE A 278 -9.78 34.02 13.66
CA ILE A 278 -9.87 35.12 14.64
C ILE A 278 -11.32 35.59 14.81
N ASN A 279 -12.06 35.73 13.70
CA ASN A 279 -13.45 36.18 13.78
C ASN A 279 -14.36 35.19 14.51
N ASP A 280 -14.04 33.89 14.49
CA ASP A 280 -14.82 32.91 15.24
C ASP A 280 -14.75 33.20 16.75
N TYR A 281 -13.57 33.45 17.31
CA TYR A 281 -13.41 33.86 18.71
C TYR A 281 -14.13 35.19 19.02
N ARG A 282 -13.97 36.19 18.13
CA ARG A 282 -14.63 37.49 18.29
C ARG A 282 -16.16 37.38 18.34
N ILE A 283 -16.73 36.56 17.47
CA ILE A 283 -18.19 36.37 17.41
C ILE A 283 -18.70 35.57 18.60
N GLU A 284 -17.98 34.54 19.06
CA GLU A 284 -18.35 33.80 20.27
C GLU A 284 -18.42 34.73 21.51
N GLU A 285 -17.39 35.56 21.68
CA GLU A 285 -17.38 36.54 22.76
C GLU A 285 -18.48 37.61 22.58
N ALA A 286 -18.69 38.09 21.35
CA ALA A 286 -19.76 39.06 21.08
C ALA A 286 -21.15 38.49 21.46
N CYS A 287 -21.39 37.19 21.24
CA CYS A 287 -22.63 36.57 21.66
C CYS A 287 -22.85 36.66 23.17
N LEU A 288 -21.80 36.38 23.96
CA LEU A 288 -21.89 36.51 25.44
C LEU A 288 -22.15 37.96 25.85
N MET A 289 -21.41 38.92 25.29
CA MET A 289 -21.58 40.33 25.61
C MET A 289 -22.93 40.88 25.20
N LEU A 290 -23.52 40.40 24.10
CA LEU A 290 -24.85 40.82 23.65
C LEU A 290 -25.98 40.42 24.61
N VAL A 291 -25.80 39.30 25.33
CA VAL A 291 -26.77 38.78 26.31
C VAL A 291 -26.56 39.44 27.67
N GLU A 292 -25.31 39.47 28.13
CA GLU A 292 -24.95 39.93 29.47
C GLU A 292 -25.01 41.45 29.62
N ASN A 293 -24.58 42.18 28.60
CA ASN A 293 -24.38 43.63 28.66
C ASN A 293 -25.39 44.38 27.78
N LYS A 294 -26.68 44.37 28.18
CA LYS A 294 -27.78 44.96 27.40
C LYS A 294 -27.68 46.48 27.20
N HIS A 295 -26.88 47.18 27.99
CA HIS A 295 -26.66 48.61 27.90
C HIS A 295 -25.63 49.03 26.84
N PHE A 296 -24.81 48.10 26.35
CA PHE A 296 -23.90 48.40 25.25
C PHE A 296 -24.63 48.50 23.91
N SER A 297 -24.26 49.45 23.07
CA SER A 297 -24.74 49.47 21.70
C SER A 297 -24.18 48.25 20.92
N ILE A 298 -24.85 47.82 19.86
CA ILE A 298 -24.41 46.71 19.04
C ILE A 298 -23.02 46.97 18.45
N GLU A 299 -22.81 48.22 18.04
CA GLU A 299 -21.54 48.72 17.50
C GLU A 299 -20.43 48.68 18.56
N ALA A 300 -20.71 49.08 19.77
CA ALA A 300 -19.76 49.06 20.88
C ALA A 300 -19.30 47.65 21.19
N VAL A 301 -20.20 46.65 21.17
CA VAL A 301 -19.84 45.25 21.31
C VAL A 301 -18.88 44.84 20.19
N GLY A 302 -19.18 45.18 18.93
CA GLY A 302 -18.29 44.82 17.80
C GLY A 302 -16.88 45.40 17.97
N THR A 303 -16.76 46.65 18.45
CA THR A 303 -15.46 47.26 18.70
C THR A 303 -14.72 46.59 19.86
N GLU A 304 -15.42 46.30 20.95
CA GLU A 304 -14.84 45.71 22.16
C GLU A 304 -14.27 44.30 21.91
N VAL A 305 -14.90 43.51 21.04
CA VAL A 305 -14.38 42.21 20.65
C VAL A 305 -13.31 42.26 19.54
N GLY A 306 -12.92 43.45 19.10
CA GLY A 306 -11.77 43.67 18.20
C GLY A 306 -12.07 43.88 16.73
N PHE A 307 -13.32 44.14 16.31
CA PHE A 307 -13.61 44.49 14.91
C PHE A 307 -13.29 45.96 14.61
N ASN A 308 -12.52 46.20 13.52
CA ASN A 308 -12.16 47.54 13.05
C ASN A 308 -13.31 48.27 12.34
N SER A 309 -14.37 47.57 11.95
CA SER A 309 -15.49 48.20 11.26
C SER A 309 -16.82 47.49 11.58
N ARG A 310 -17.87 48.32 11.62
CA ARG A 310 -19.28 47.81 11.78
C ARG A 310 -19.66 46.80 10.70
N SER A 311 -19.30 47.09 9.44
CA SER A 311 -19.65 46.21 8.32
C SER A 311 -19.00 44.82 8.45
N SER A 312 -17.73 44.76 8.86
CA SER A 312 -17.01 43.50 9.09
C SER A 312 -17.64 42.68 10.23
N PHE A 313 -18.01 43.34 11.33
CA PHE A 313 -18.70 42.70 12.45
C PHE A 313 -20.04 42.10 12.01
N PHE A 314 -20.92 42.89 11.41
CA PHE A 314 -22.25 42.46 10.99
C PHE A 314 -22.19 41.32 9.96
N THR A 315 -21.30 41.41 9.00
CA THR A 315 -21.11 40.37 7.99
C THR A 315 -20.62 39.06 8.60
N SER A 316 -19.61 39.13 9.48
CA SER A 316 -19.07 37.94 10.16
C SER A 316 -20.10 37.31 11.10
N PHE A 317 -20.84 38.14 11.85
CA PHE A 317 -21.87 37.68 12.76
C PHE A 317 -23.02 36.97 12.02
N LYS A 318 -23.55 37.58 10.95
CA LYS A 318 -24.61 36.98 10.13
C LYS A 318 -24.14 35.68 9.48
N ARG A 319 -22.88 35.62 9.01
CA ARG A 319 -22.28 34.39 8.44
C ARG A 319 -22.23 33.25 9.46
N MET A 320 -21.86 33.53 10.72
CA MET A 320 -21.67 32.49 11.74
C MET A 320 -22.99 32.09 12.44
N LYS A 321 -23.83 33.06 12.75
CA LYS A 321 -25.05 32.80 13.55
C LYS A 321 -26.33 32.80 12.72
N GLY A 322 -26.25 33.02 11.39
CA GLY A 322 -27.40 33.02 10.48
C GLY A 322 -28.32 34.24 10.61
N MET A 323 -28.10 35.12 11.60
CA MET A 323 -28.94 36.29 11.89
C MET A 323 -28.10 37.53 12.26
N THR A 324 -28.75 38.69 12.31
CA THR A 324 -28.08 39.93 12.72
C THR A 324 -27.83 39.96 14.24
N PRO A 325 -26.79 40.71 14.72
CA PRO A 325 -26.53 40.87 16.15
C PRO A 325 -27.75 41.42 16.92
N SER A 326 -28.51 42.35 16.29
CA SER A 326 -29.71 42.92 16.86
C SER A 326 -30.82 41.90 17.07
N ASN A 327 -31.03 40.98 16.11
CA ASN A 327 -31.99 39.91 16.23
C ASN A 327 -31.58 38.89 17.28
N TYR A 328 -30.28 38.54 17.31
CA TYR A 328 -29.70 37.65 18.31
C TYR A 328 -29.94 38.16 19.73
N ARG A 329 -29.67 39.46 20.00
CA ARG A 329 -29.93 40.09 21.29
C ARG A 329 -31.42 40.05 21.71
N LYS A 330 -32.35 40.12 20.75
CA LYS A 330 -33.78 40.07 21.03
C LYS A 330 -34.30 38.68 21.35
N GLN A 331 -33.64 37.66 20.88
CA GLN A 331 -34.02 36.25 21.06
C GLN A 331 -33.39 35.61 22.31
N ALA A 332 -32.26 36.15 22.78
CA ALA A 332 -31.56 35.75 23.99
C ALA A 332 -32.03 36.57 25.21
#